data_3f57335b44ccb24ff3c6f2e071bce39b
#
_entry.id   3f57335b44ccb24ff3c6f2e071bce39b
#
_cell.length_a   1.000
_cell.length_b   1.000
_cell.length_c   1.000
_cell.angle_alpha   90.00
_cell.angle_beta   90.00
_cell.angle_gamma   90.00
#
_symmetry.space_group_name_H-M   'P 1'
#
loop_
_entity.id
_entity.type
_entity.pdbx_description
1 polymer ?
#
loop_
_entity_poly.entity_id
_entity_poly.type
_entity_poly.pdbx_seq_one_letter_code
_entity_poly.pdbx_strand_id
1 'polypeptide(L)'
;SEKLDEELEDGVGKLISQYTIEGRKAVNILADAYGYSLFNENGEESKNKITLKDVEEVISIGRYSPFERIDNLDKGEVGHVYGLGVSGFLGSTIEIESTVFPAKKKGHGTIKFNDTAGSMAKDSVFNAASVIRKITNMDINDYDIHVNVIGGGKIDGPSAGAAITVCIISALTDRPIRQDIAITGEISLRGNVKPVG
;
A
#
# COMPACT_ATOMS: atom_id res chain seq x y z
N SER A 1 28.29 15.79 -6.45
CA SER A 1 27.82 14.39 -6.65
C SER A 1 28.98 13.47 -7.01
N GLU A 2 29.92 13.86 -7.89
CA GLU A 2 31.06 13.02 -8.30
C GLU A 2 32.01 12.63 -7.15
N LYS A 3 32.19 13.47 -6.13
CA LYS A 3 33.03 13.13 -4.98
C LYS A 3 32.44 12.11 -4.02
N LEU A 4 31.10 11.97 -3.99
CA LEU A 4 30.41 11.00 -3.14
C LEU A 4 30.45 9.58 -3.70
N ASP A 5 30.50 9.43 -5.03
CA ASP A 5 30.52 8.11 -5.69
C ASP A 5 31.85 7.37 -5.47
N GLU A 6 32.97 8.09 -5.28
CA GLU A 6 34.26 7.49 -4.98
C GLU A 6 34.42 7.03 -3.51
N GLU A 7 33.55 7.51 -2.62
CA GLU A 7 33.57 7.24 -1.18
C GLU A 7 32.53 6.19 -0.72
N LEU A 8 31.73 5.66 -1.64
CA LEU A 8 30.71 4.66 -1.36
C LEU A 8 31.08 3.30 -1.92
N GLU A 9 30.82 2.26 -1.15
CA GLU A 9 30.85 0.88 -1.67
C GLU A 9 29.69 0.66 -2.65
N ASP A 10 29.96 -0.13 -3.70
CA ASP A 10 28.91 -0.52 -4.64
C ASP A 10 27.72 -1.18 -3.91
N GLY A 11 26.51 -0.71 -4.21
CA GLY A 11 25.29 -1.23 -3.61
C GLY A 11 24.78 -0.46 -2.39
N VAL A 12 25.55 0.46 -1.78
CA VAL A 12 25.11 1.28 -0.63
C VAL A 12 23.83 2.06 -0.96
N GLY A 13 23.78 2.75 -2.10
CA GLY A 13 22.57 3.48 -2.51
C GLY A 13 21.37 2.55 -2.72
N LYS A 14 21.60 1.36 -3.27
CA LYS A 14 20.56 0.34 -3.46
C LYS A 14 20.05 -0.20 -2.12
N LEU A 15 20.94 -0.42 -1.16
CA LEU A 15 20.59 -0.86 0.20
C LEU A 15 19.71 0.20 0.88
N ILE A 16 20.14 1.46 0.91
CA ILE A 16 19.38 2.57 1.51
C ILE A 16 17.99 2.70 0.85
N SER A 17 17.90 2.55 -0.46
CA SER A 17 16.62 2.63 -1.18
C SER A 17 15.60 1.56 -0.80
N GLN A 18 16.02 0.48 -0.15
CA GLN A 18 15.13 -0.55 0.38
C GLN A 18 14.43 -0.12 1.68
N TYR A 19 14.95 0.91 2.36
CA TYR A 19 14.46 1.36 3.67
C TYR A 19 13.86 2.77 3.65
N THR A 20 14.06 3.54 2.58
CA THR A 20 13.45 4.85 2.44
C THR A 20 13.30 5.29 0.99
N ILE A 21 12.17 5.95 0.68
CA ILE A 21 11.93 6.67 -0.56
C ILE A 21 12.13 8.18 -0.40
N GLU A 22 12.37 8.64 0.84
CA GLU A 22 12.56 10.05 1.17
C GLU A 22 14.04 10.43 1.03
N GLY A 23 14.35 11.36 0.12
CA GLY A 23 15.74 11.81 -0.09
C GLY A 23 16.40 12.32 1.18
N ARG A 24 15.68 13.08 2.03
CA ARG A 24 16.22 13.58 3.31
C ARG A 24 16.58 12.42 4.26
N LYS A 25 15.73 11.42 4.35
CA LYS A 25 15.96 10.26 5.21
C LYS A 25 17.11 9.40 4.69
N ALA A 26 17.22 9.26 3.36
CA ALA A 26 18.36 8.59 2.73
C ALA A 26 19.68 9.29 3.05
N VAL A 27 19.71 10.63 2.99
CA VAL A 27 20.89 11.43 3.35
C VAL A 27 21.23 11.29 4.84
N ASN A 28 20.23 11.24 5.73
CA ASN A 28 20.46 11.02 7.16
C ASN A 28 21.07 9.65 7.42
N ILE A 29 20.52 8.57 6.82
CA ILE A 29 21.09 7.22 6.93
C ILE A 29 22.55 7.21 6.46
N LEU A 30 22.83 7.88 5.35
CA LEU A 30 24.20 7.97 4.81
C LEU A 30 25.14 8.74 5.73
N ALA A 31 24.68 9.86 6.30
CA ALA A 31 25.47 10.65 7.25
C ALA A 31 25.75 9.89 8.55
N ASP A 32 24.76 9.15 9.05
CA ASP A 32 24.93 8.30 10.23
C ASP A 32 25.91 7.14 9.94
N ALA A 33 25.83 6.53 8.75
CA ALA A 33 26.76 5.48 8.31
C ALA A 33 28.19 6.02 8.15
N TYR A 34 28.33 7.23 7.66
CA TYR A 34 29.65 7.90 7.62
C TYR A 34 30.19 8.15 9.03
N GLY A 35 29.35 8.68 9.93
CA GLY A 35 29.73 8.82 11.35
C GLY A 35 30.16 7.49 11.98
N TYR A 36 29.43 6.43 11.70
CA TYR A 36 29.75 5.09 12.19
C TYR A 36 31.10 4.55 11.63
N SER A 37 31.36 4.75 10.35
CA SER A 37 32.60 4.32 9.70
C SER A 37 33.86 4.98 10.29
N LEU A 38 33.70 6.20 10.82
CA LEU A 38 34.84 6.92 11.48
C LEU A 38 35.19 6.36 12.85
N PHE A 39 34.27 5.67 13.52
CA PHE A 39 34.46 5.16 14.89
C PHE A 39 34.69 3.65 14.95
N ASN A 40 34.83 2.96 13.82
CA ASN A 40 35.08 1.52 13.81
C ASN A 40 36.45 1.17 14.42
N GLU A 41 36.37 0.27 15.39
CA GLU A 41 37.34 0.03 16.51
C GLU A 41 38.70 -0.52 16.13
N ASN A 42 39.12 -0.61 14.91
CA ASN A 42 40.37 -1.30 14.58
C ASN A 42 41.60 -0.41 14.39
N GLY A 43 41.52 0.89 14.72
CA GLY A 43 42.73 1.74 14.78
C GLY A 43 43.54 1.85 13.48
N GLU A 44 43.15 1.20 12.42
CA GLU A 44 43.65 1.42 11.08
C GLU A 44 42.91 2.62 10.48
N GLU A 45 43.67 3.54 9.90
CA GLU A 45 43.13 4.72 9.21
C GLU A 45 41.91 4.32 8.41
N SER A 46 40.75 4.77 8.88
CA SER A 46 39.47 4.60 8.22
C SER A 46 39.67 5.00 6.76
N LYS A 47 39.56 4.03 5.86
CA LYS A 47 39.33 4.32 4.45
C LYS A 47 38.05 5.16 4.46
N ASN A 48 38.11 6.40 3.99
CA ASN A 48 37.01 7.32 3.90
C ASN A 48 35.88 6.79 2.98
N LYS A 49 35.56 5.51 3.12
CA LYS A 49 34.61 4.79 2.27
C LYS A 49 33.54 4.16 3.16
N ILE A 50 32.29 4.56 2.91
CA ILE A 50 31.11 3.97 3.56
C ILE A 50 30.85 2.61 2.94
N THR A 51 30.79 1.58 3.80
CA THR A 51 30.55 0.20 3.38
C THR A 51 29.08 -0.20 3.56
N LEU A 52 28.68 -1.30 2.93
CA LEU A 52 27.36 -1.92 3.15
C LEU A 52 27.16 -2.26 4.63
N LYS A 53 28.22 -2.73 5.30
CA LYS A 53 28.17 -3.08 6.73
C LYS A 53 27.87 -1.87 7.61
N ASP A 54 28.46 -0.70 7.32
CA ASP A 54 28.20 0.53 8.08
C ASP A 54 26.73 0.94 7.97
N VAL A 55 26.16 0.79 6.78
CA VAL A 55 24.73 1.08 6.55
C VAL A 55 23.82 0.05 7.23
N GLU A 56 24.17 -1.23 7.20
CA GLU A 56 23.41 -2.30 7.88
C GLU A 56 23.38 -2.07 9.40
N GLU A 57 24.49 -1.67 10.01
CA GLU A 57 24.54 -1.33 11.43
C GLU A 57 23.66 -0.13 11.78
N VAL A 58 23.72 0.95 11.00
CA VAL A 58 22.86 2.13 11.18
C VAL A 58 21.38 1.77 11.03
N ILE A 59 21.05 0.95 10.05
CA ILE A 59 19.68 0.46 9.82
C ILE A 59 19.22 -0.35 11.04
N SER A 60 20.07 -1.24 11.54
CA SER A 60 19.77 -2.06 12.71
C SER A 60 19.57 -1.22 13.98
N ILE A 61 20.50 -0.31 14.27
CA ILE A 61 20.45 0.59 15.43
C ILE A 61 19.22 1.52 15.35
N GLY A 62 18.97 2.08 14.17
CA GLY A 62 17.84 2.97 13.89
C GLY A 62 16.48 2.26 13.83
N ARG A 63 16.45 0.93 13.91
CA ARG A 63 15.24 0.09 13.77
C ARG A 63 14.44 0.43 12.50
N TYR A 64 15.15 0.68 11.40
CA TYR A 64 14.50 0.87 10.12
C TYR A 64 13.95 -0.47 9.64
N SER A 65 12.70 -0.46 9.14
CA SER A 65 12.11 -1.61 8.47
C SER A 65 12.21 -1.44 6.96
N PRO A 66 12.59 -2.49 6.23
CA PRO A 66 12.57 -2.43 4.77
C PRO A 66 11.15 -2.24 4.27
N PHE A 67 11.00 -1.63 3.10
CA PHE A 67 9.72 -1.65 2.43
C PHE A 67 9.37 -3.10 2.07
N GLU A 68 8.18 -3.51 2.46
CA GLU A 68 7.65 -4.79 2.02
C GLU A 68 7.50 -4.73 0.48
N ARG A 69 8.20 -5.62 -0.20
CA ARG A 69 7.94 -5.86 -1.61
C ARG A 69 6.72 -6.74 -1.68
N ILE A 70 5.78 -6.35 -2.53
CA ILE A 70 4.65 -7.21 -2.86
C ILE A 70 5.21 -8.35 -3.71
N ASP A 71 5.40 -9.50 -3.10
CA ASP A 71 5.80 -10.73 -3.78
C ASP A 71 4.56 -11.44 -4.32
N ASN A 72 4.71 -12.26 -5.36
CA ASN A 72 3.63 -13.04 -6.00
C ASN A 72 2.61 -12.23 -6.82
N LEU A 73 3.05 -11.17 -7.47
CA LEU A 73 2.21 -10.35 -8.37
C LEU A 73 1.61 -11.14 -9.55
N ASP A 74 2.17 -12.30 -9.87
CA ASP A 74 1.75 -13.10 -11.04
C ASP A 74 0.45 -13.89 -10.82
N LYS A 75 0.00 -14.02 -9.57
CA LYS A 75 -1.24 -14.71 -9.24
C LYS A 75 -2.34 -13.70 -8.95
N GLY A 76 -3.45 -13.84 -9.69
CA GLY A 76 -4.65 -13.09 -9.37
C GLY A 76 -5.29 -13.61 -8.07
N GLU A 77 -5.86 -12.70 -7.28
CA GLU A 77 -6.55 -13.01 -6.03
C GLU A 77 -8.00 -12.57 -6.06
N VAL A 78 -8.88 -13.38 -5.52
CA VAL A 78 -10.32 -13.07 -5.42
C VAL A 78 -10.57 -12.24 -4.18
N GLY A 79 -11.28 -11.12 -4.36
CA GLY A 79 -11.65 -10.25 -3.25
C GLY A 79 -10.45 -9.52 -2.63
N HIS A 80 -9.36 -9.33 -3.38
CA HIS A 80 -8.19 -8.59 -2.95
C HIS A 80 -7.70 -7.64 -4.05
N VAL A 81 -7.39 -6.39 -3.68
CA VAL A 81 -6.94 -5.35 -4.61
C VAL A 81 -6.08 -4.32 -3.90
N TYR A 82 -5.13 -3.75 -4.62
CA TYR A 82 -4.37 -2.60 -4.15
C TYR A 82 -5.05 -1.29 -4.56
N GLY A 83 -5.26 -0.41 -3.58
CA GLY A 83 -5.59 0.99 -3.78
C GLY A 83 -4.34 1.87 -3.69
N LEU A 84 -4.50 3.15 -4.00
CA LEU A 84 -3.47 4.17 -3.80
C LEU A 84 -3.92 5.17 -2.75
N GLY A 85 -3.02 5.48 -1.83
CA GLY A 85 -3.21 6.47 -0.80
C GLY A 85 -2.06 7.46 -0.72
N VAL A 86 -2.32 8.59 -0.11
CA VAL A 86 -1.32 9.62 0.15
C VAL A 86 -1.32 9.93 1.65
N SER A 87 -0.14 9.88 2.25
CA SER A 87 0.08 10.29 3.63
C SER A 87 1.15 11.39 3.65
N GLY A 88 0.72 12.62 3.90
CA GLY A 88 1.60 13.78 3.75
C GLY A 88 2.04 13.97 2.30
N PHE A 89 3.34 13.81 2.04
CA PHE A 89 3.92 13.93 0.69
C PHE A 89 4.25 12.58 0.05
N LEU A 90 3.90 11.47 0.72
CA LEU A 90 4.24 10.13 0.28
C LEU A 90 3.01 9.41 -0.24
N GLY A 91 3.15 8.81 -1.43
CA GLY A 91 2.22 7.83 -1.94
C GLY A 91 2.51 6.45 -1.36
N SER A 92 1.47 5.69 -1.10
CA SER A 92 1.57 4.30 -0.67
C SER A 92 0.49 3.45 -1.33
N THR A 93 0.75 2.17 -1.44
CA THR A 93 -0.29 1.19 -1.73
C THR A 93 -1.07 0.87 -0.46
N ILE A 94 -2.33 0.59 -0.65
CA ILE A 94 -3.28 0.22 0.40
C ILE A 94 -3.89 -1.09 -0.02
N GLU A 95 -3.85 -2.08 0.85
CA GLU A 95 -4.52 -3.35 0.59
C GLU A 95 -5.99 -3.27 0.99
N ILE A 96 -6.86 -3.76 0.11
CA ILE A 96 -8.30 -3.83 0.31
C ILE A 96 -8.74 -5.26 0.06
N GLU A 97 -9.34 -5.86 1.07
CA GLU A 97 -9.89 -7.21 1.00
C GLU A 97 -11.41 -7.16 1.13
N SER A 98 -12.09 -8.08 0.48
CA SER A 98 -13.53 -8.28 0.62
C SER A 98 -13.88 -9.74 0.65
N THR A 99 -14.72 -10.12 1.60
CA THR A 99 -15.35 -11.44 1.65
C THR A 99 -16.86 -11.30 1.60
N VAL A 100 -17.51 -12.25 0.96
CA VAL A 100 -18.95 -12.19 0.70
C VAL A 100 -19.59 -13.52 1.08
N PHE A 101 -20.67 -13.45 1.85
CA PHE A 101 -21.47 -14.59 2.25
C PHE A 101 -22.94 -14.34 1.89
N PRO A 102 -23.73 -15.36 1.52
CA PRO A 102 -25.16 -15.20 1.41
C PRO A 102 -25.77 -14.71 2.73
N ALA A 103 -26.60 -13.68 2.66
CA ALA A 103 -27.30 -13.18 3.84
C ALA A 103 -28.25 -14.26 4.40
N LYS A 104 -28.40 -14.31 5.72
CA LYS A 104 -29.33 -15.24 6.37
C LYS A 104 -30.76 -15.10 5.88
N LYS A 105 -31.16 -13.89 5.49
CA LYS A 105 -32.45 -13.58 4.90
C LYS A 105 -32.22 -12.68 3.68
N LYS A 106 -32.76 -13.09 2.55
CA LYS A 106 -32.68 -12.36 1.30
C LYS A 106 -33.16 -10.91 1.45
N GLY A 107 -32.40 -9.95 0.94
CA GLY A 107 -32.70 -8.52 1.04
C GLY A 107 -32.32 -7.88 2.38
N HIS A 108 -31.71 -8.63 3.31
CA HIS A 108 -31.29 -8.14 4.63
C HIS A 108 -29.79 -8.30 4.90
N GLY A 109 -29.00 -8.40 3.84
CA GLY A 109 -27.55 -8.42 3.94
C GLY A 109 -26.99 -7.12 4.50
N THR A 110 -25.82 -7.20 5.07
CA THR A 110 -25.13 -6.07 5.70
C THR A 110 -23.75 -5.90 5.12
N ILE A 111 -23.29 -4.64 5.05
CA ILE A 111 -21.92 -4.32 4.66
C ILE A 111 -21.19 -3.80 5.89
N LYS A 112 -20.08 -4.45 6.24
CA LYS A 112 -19.23 -4.09 7.36
C LYS A 112 -17.84 -3.72 6.91
N PHE A 113 -17.34 -2.63 7.47
CA PHE A 113 -15.97 -2.18 7.30
C PHE A 113 -15.23 -2.29 8.63
N ASN A 114 -13.91 -2.48 8.56
CA ASN A 114 -13.06 -2.25 9.72
C ASN A 114 -12.94 -0.74 10.01
N ASP A 115 -12.35 -0.40 11.16
CA ASP A 115 -12.26 0.99 11.64
C ASP A 115 -11.29 1.87 10.84
N THR A 116 -10.45 1.28 10.01
CA THR A 116 -9.53 2.00 9.11
C THR A 116 -10.24 2.71 7.96
N ALA A 117 -11.42 2.26 7.56
CA ALA A 117 -12.22 2.93 6.54
C ALA A 117 -12.99 4.11 7.13
N GLY A 118 -12.74 5.32 6.62
CA GLY A 118 -13.49 6.53 6.96
C GLY A 118 -14.89 6.57 6.39
N SER A 119 -15.66 7.60 6.74
CA SER A 119 -17.05 7.76 6.29
C SER A 119 -17.18 7.85 4.77
N MET A 120 -16.30 8.62 4.11
CA MET A 120 -16.35 8.80 2.65
C MET A 120 -16.04 7.52 1.89
N ALA A 121 -15.13 6.68 2.40
CA ALA A 121 -14.87 5.36 1.83
C ALA A 121 -16.10 4.43 1.99
N LYS A 122 -16.78 4.49 3.14
CA LYS A 122 -18.04 3.76 3.38
C LYS A 122 -19.17 4.24 2.48
N ASP A 123 -19.29 5.55 2.27
CA ASP A 123 -20.32 6.13 1.39
C ASP A 123 -20.12 5.75 -0.08
N SER A 124 -18.87 5.50 -0.49
CA SER A 124 -18.57 5.02 -1.85
C SER A 124 -19.26 3.70 -2.17
N VAL A 125 -19.54 2.86 -1.16
CA VAL A 125 -20.25 1.59 -1.37
C VAL A 125 -21.71 1.80 -1.73
N PHE A 126 -22.36 2.87 -1.24
CA PHE A 126 -23.69 3.21 -1.67
C PHE A 126 -23.73 3.48 -3.19
N ASN A 127 -22.75 4.21 -3.70
CA ASN A 127 -22.60 4.42 -5.14
C ASN A 127 -22.29 3.10 -5.87
N ALA A 128 -21.41 2.28 -5.28
CA ALA A 128 -21.02 0.98 -5.80
C ALA A 128 -22.21 0.00 -5.91
N ALA A 129 -23.16 0.04 -4.98
CA ALA A 129 -24.30 -0.87 -4.97
C ALA A 129 -25.08 -0.86 -6.30
N SER A 130 -25.36 0.34 -6.82
CA SER A 130 -26.02 0.51 -8.11
C SER A 130 -25.20 -0.02 -9.28
N VAL A 131 -23.88 0.19 -9.22
CA VAL A 131 -22.93 -0.26 -10.25
C VAL A 131 -22.78 -1.78 -10.20
N ILE A 132 -22.63 -2.36 -9.01
CA ILE A 132 -22.52 -3.81 -8.79
C ILE A 132 -23.77 -4.49 -9.38
N ARG A 133 -24.96 -4.03 -9.02
CA ARG A 133 -26.21 -4.58 -9.54
C ARG A 133 -26.28 -4.52 -11.06
N LYS A 134 -25.85 -3.41 -11.66
CA LYS A 134 -25.85 -3.22 -13.11
C LYS A 134 -24.88 -4.16 -13.84
N ILE A 135 -23.70 -4.39 -13.27
CA ILE A 135 -22.65 -5.20 -13.88
C ILE A 135 -22.85 -6.69 -13.64
N THR A 136 -23.22 -7.08 -12.41
CA THR A 136 -23.30 -8.49 -12.00
C THR A 136 -24.71 -9.05 -12.01
N ASN A 137 -25.74 -8.20 -12.11
CA ASN A 137 -27.14 -8.53 -11.89
C ASN A 137 -27.43 -9.10 -10.48
N MET A 138 -26.53 -8.87 -9.53
CA MET A 138 -26.66 -9.27 -8.13
C MET A 138 -27.08 -8.09 -7.28
N ASP A 139 -27.92 -8.33 -6.27
CA ASP A 139 -28.27 -7.32 -5.28
C ASP A 139 -27.37 -7.51 -4.07
N ILE A 140 -26.61 -6.49 -3.72
CA ILE A 140 -25.71 -6.54 -2.56
C ILE A 140 -26.45 -6.77 -1.24
N ASN A 141 -27.74 -6.41 -1.17
CA ASN A 141 -28.55 -6.67 0.00
C ASN A 141 -28.87 -8.16 0.21
N ASP A 142 -28.60 -9.01 -0.78
CA ASP A 142 -28.72 -10.47 -0.63
C ASP A 142 -27.48 -11.10 0.02
N TYR A 143 -26.46 -10.29 0.35
CA TYR A 143 -25.17 -10.77 0.86
C TYR A 143 -24.74 -10.01 2.12
N ASP A 144 -24.05 -10.71 3.01
CA ASP A 144 -23.23 -10.12 4.05
C ASP A 144 -21.83 -9.92 3.49
N ILE A 145 -21.39 -8.66 3.41
CA ILE A 145 -20.14 -8.25 2.80
C ILE A 145 -19.24 -7.65 3.87
N HIS A 146 -18.04 -8.18 4.02
CA HIS A 146 -17.02 -7.62 4.88
C HIS A 146 -15.91 -7.02 4.03
N VAL A 147 -15.59 -5.76 4.28
CA VAL A 147 -14.50 -5.04 3.61
C VAL A 147 -13.47 -4.67 4.66
N ASN A 148 -12.25 -5.12 4.46
CA ASN A 148 -11.12 -4.83 5.31
C ASN A 148 -10.11 -3.97 4.55
N VAL A 149 -9.68 -2.88 5.15
CA VAL A 149 -8.64 -2.01 4.61
C VAL A 149 -7.41 -2.18 5.48
N ILE A 150 -6.34 -2.69 4.90
CA ILE A 150 -5.07 -3.01 5.57
C ILE A 150 -4.08 -1.87 5.28
N GLY A 151 -3.36 -1.43 6.30
CA GLY A 151 -2.32 -0.41 6.12
C GLY A 151 -2.44 0.75 7.10
N GLY A 152 -2.30 0.52 8.36
CA GLY A 152 -1.95 1.45 9.46
C GLY A 152 -2.52 2.88 9.52
N GLY A 153 -3.07 3.41 8.46
CA GLY A 153 -3.62 4.77 8.36
C GLY A 153 -5.11 4.78 8.07
N LYS A 154 -5.83 5.73 8.68
CA LYS A 154 -7.23 5.95 8.37
C LYS A 154 -7.38 6.46 6.94
N ILE A 155 -8.11 5.72 6.12
CA ILE A 155 -8.43 6.09 4.74
C ILE A 155 -9.76 6.82 4.74
N ASP A 156 -9.72 8.10 4.46
CA ASP A 156 -10.92 8.92 4.40
C ASP A 156 -10.91 9.77 3.14
N GLY A 157 -11.52 9.26 2.10
CA GLY A 157 -11.64 9.94 0.82
C GLY A 157 -12.42 9.10 -0.19
N PRO A 158 -13.02 9.71 -1.20
CA PRO A 158 -13.78 9.00 -2.23
C PRO A 158 -12.88 8.22 -3.19
N SER A 159 -11.56 8.44 -3.15
CA SER A 159 -10.57 7.87 -4.08
C SER A 159 -10.45 6.34 -4.00
N ALA A 160 -10.82 5.74 -2.88
CA ALA A 160 -10.86 4.28 -2.73
C ALA A 160 -12.12 3.63 -3.33
N GLY A 161 -13.11 4.42 -3.76
CA GLY A 161 -14.41 3.91 -4.19
C GLY A 161 -14.34 2.93 -5.35
N ALA A 162 -13.51 3.20 -6.35
CA ALA A 162 -13.33 2.30 -7.49
C ALA A 162 -12.66 0.97 -7.06
N ALA A 163 -11.64 1.04 -6.22
CA ALA A 163 -10.94 -0.13 -5.69
C ALA A 163 -11.88 -1.01 -4.86
N ILE A 164 -12.63 -0.42 -3.92
CA ILE A 164 -13.62 -1.13 -3.10
C ILE A 164 -14.69 -1.79 -3.99
N THR A 165 -15.19 -1.09 -5.00
CA THR A 165 -16.20 -1.62 -5.92
C THR A 165 -15.69 -2.85 -6.66
N VAL A 166 -14.48 -2.77 -7.23
CA VAL A 166 -13.84 -3.88 -7.95
C VAL A 166 -13.57 -5.06 -7.01
N CYS A 167 -13.13 -4.78 -5.79
CA CYS A 167 -12.89 -5.79 -4.76
C CYS A 167 -14.17 -6.59 -4.42
N ILE A 168 -15.28 -5.88 -4.19
CA ILE A 168 -16.58 -6.50 -3.91
C ILE A 168 -17.10 -7.30 -5.12
N ILE A 169 -16.98 -6.77 -6.35
CA ILE A 169 -17.38 -7.49 -7.56
C ILE A 169 -16.56 -8.78 -7.72
N SER A 170 -15.26 -8.71 -7.48
CA SER A 170 -14.39 -9.87 -7.51
C SER A 170 -14.86 -10.96 -6.54
N ALA A 171 -15.12 -10.60 -5.29
CA ALA A 171 -15.61 -11.52 -4.26
C ALA A 171 -17.00 -12.10 -4.60
N LEU A 172 -17.91 -11.26 -5.13
CA LEU A 172 -19.27 -11.71 -5.54
C LEU A 172 -19.25 -12.66 -6.73
N THR A 173 -18.31 -12.48 -7.66
CA THR A 173 -18.27 -13.23 -8.93
C THR A 173 -17.21 -14.31 -8.97
N ASP A 174 -16.44 -14.47 -7.88
CA ASP A 174 -15.31 -15.39 -7.78
C ASP A 174 -14.28 -15.22 -8.92
N ARG A 175 -14.03 -13.96 -9.30
CA ARG A 175 -13.10 -13.61 -10.37
C ARG A 175 -11.85 -12.95 -9.78
N PRO A 176 -10.65 -13.52 -10.01
CA PRO A 176 -9.43 -12.98 -9.46
C PRO A 176 -9.06 -11.63 -10.10
N ILE A 177 -8.47 -10.77 -9.29
CA ILE A 177 -7.91 -9.49 -9.69
C ILE A 177 -6.39 -9.64 -9.81
N ARG A 178 -5.81 -9.06 -10.85
CA ARG A 178 -4.35 -8.98 -10.99
C ARG A 178 -3.74 -8.21 -9.82
N GLN A 179 -2.64 -8.73 -9.29
CA GLN A 179 -1.97 -8.16 -8.12
C GLN A 179 -0.83 -7.18 -8.48
N ASP A 180 -0.51 -7.06 -9.74
CA ASP A 180 0.47 -6.11 -10.29
C ASP A 180 -0.13 -4.75 -10.65
N ILE A 181 -1.37 -4.48 -10.25
CA ILE A 181 -2.08 -3.22 -10.48
C ILE A 181 -2.58 -2.62 -9.17
N ALA A 182 -2.68 -1.30 -9.14
CA ALA A 182 -3.38 -0.57 -8.09
C ALA A 182 -4.45 0.32 -8.71
N ILE A 183 -5.56 0.51 -7.98
CA ILE A 183 -6.74 1.22 -8.47
C ILE A 183 -6.98 2.45 -7.59
N THR A 184 -7.16 3.60 -8.22
CA THR A 184 -7.66 4.80 -7.56
C THR A 184 -8.73 5.46 -8.40
N GLY A 185 -9.68 6.10 -7.76
CA GLY A 185 -10.75 6.84 -8.43
C GLY A 185 -12.04 6.85 -7.61
N GLU A 186 -12.80 7.93 -7.75
CA GLU A 186 -14.13 8.01 -7.20
C GLU A 186 -15.13 7.30 -8.14
N ILE A 187 -16.02 6.49 -7.59
CA ILE A 187 -17.06 5.82 -8.37
C ILE A 187 -18.36 6.62 -8.34
N SER A 188 -18.90 6.93 -9.51
CA SER A 188 -20.21 7.59 -9.62
C SER A 188 -21.35 6.57 -9.64
N LEU A 189 -22.57 7.01 -9.30
CA LEU A 189 -23.79 6.20 -9.41
C LEU A 189 -24.01 5.60 -10.81
N ARG A 190 -23.46 6.23 -11.85
CA ARG A 190 -23.55 5.74 -13.24
C ARG A 190 -22.50 4.69 -13.58
N GLY A 191 -21.54 4.43 -12.69
CA GLY A 191 -20.43 3.50 -12.90
C GLY A 191 -19.22 4.13 -13.61
N ASN A 192 -19.15 5.46 -13.68
CA ASN A 192 -17.99 6.14 -14.22
C ASN A 192 -16.97 6.37 -13.11
N VAL A 193 -15.72 6.05 -13.38
CA VAL A 193 -14.61 6.41 -12.51
C VAL A 193 -14.24 7.87 -12.79
N LYS A 194 -14.18 8.65 -11.72
CA LYS A 194 -13.79 10.07 -11.77
C LYS A 194 -12.35 10.23 -11.32
N PRO A 195 -11.62 11.18 -11.90
CA PRO A 195 -10.28 11.51 -11.43
C PRO A 195 -10.33 12.04 -10.00
N VAL A 196 -9.27 11.78 -9.27
CA VAL A 196 -9.04 12.26 -7.90
C VAL A 196 -7.80 13.15 -7.89
N GLY A 197 -7.82 14.17 -7.03
CA GLY A 197 -6.73 15.13 -6.89
C GLY A 197 -5.71 14.72 -5.82
#